data_c128ff0f344b12a8b56605700af37998
#
_entry.id   c128ff0f344b12a8b56605700af37998
#
_cell.length_a   1.000
_cell.length_b   1.000
_cell.length_c   1.000
_cell.angle_alpha   90.00
_cell.angle_beta   90.00
_cell.angle_gamma   90.00
#
_symmetry.space_group_name_H-M   'P 1'
#
loop_
_entity.id
_entity.type
_entity.pdbx_description
1 polymer ?
#
loop_
_entity_poly.entity_id
_entity_poly.type
_entity_poly.pdbx_seq_one_letter_code
_entity_poly.pdbx_strand_id
1 'polypeptide(L)'
;MRVFRSTRRAFLNWTNRLLAGSGLAAGALAADSRQEPEGEDYYEKLGVTKIINAAGTYTALTASIMPASVQAAVARAAKTPVRLAELQTAAGEYIARRLHCEAALVTDGAASALTLGTAACMTRANRTAIHNIPTDLAEIRNEVIVQKSHRYDYDHAIRNCGTRFVEVETMKQYEAAFNERTVMAHFFNAAEGGAIGREEWVRVAHAHGVPCFNDAAADVPPIANLWNYTEMGFDLVTFSGGKGIRGPQNAGLLLGKKELIAAAAMNNNPFSDTVGRGMKVAKEQIVGMVAAVDWFLTQSDAGMEAEFRKRAERIAAQLKGIPTLKSTIALPDVAANAVPHLLIRYDPQRVKITPEAVMQELRRGSPSIELNPTTGKVRGGGLPTDENTIVVGVWMLQAGEEDIVARRLREVLSQAAA
;
A
#
# COMPACT_ATOMS: atom_id res chain seq x y z
N MET A 1 -23.42 -9.24 40.64
CA MET A 1 -23.03 -8.43 39.45
C MET A 1 -24.27 -7.71 38.93
N ARG A 2 -24.45 -6.41 39.19
CA ARG A 2 -25.61 -5.64 38.74
C ARG A 2 -25.27 -5.00 37.38
N VAL A 3 -26.01 -5.41 36.35
CA VAL A 3 -25.95 -4.84 35.02
C VAL A 3 -26.68 -3.49 35.01
N PHE A 4 -25.97 -2.40 34.75
CA PHE A 4 -26.57 -1.08 34.51
C PHE A 4 -27.24 -1.05 33.14
N ARG A 5 -28.53 -1.10 33.09
CA ARG A 5 -29.35 -0.71 31.92
C ARG A 5 -29.52 0.81 31.92
N SER A 6 -28.72 1.53 31.13
CA SER A 6 -28.97 2.93 30.84
C SER A 6 -30.08 3.03 29.79
N THR A 7 -31.20 3.63 30.11
CA THR A 7 -32.34 3.81 29.20
C THR A 7 -32.13 5.07 28.36
N ARG A 8 -32.62 5.06 27.09
CA ARG A 8 -32.64 6.19 26.14
C ARG A 8 -33.12 7.52 26.78
N ARG A 9 -33.95 7.46 27.81
CA ARG A 9 -34.44 8.61 28.57
C ARG A 9 -33.39 9.32 29.41
N ALA A 10 -32.37 8.59 29.91
CA ALA A 10 -31.27 9.18 30.69
C ALA A 10 -30.31 9.99 29.80
N PHE A 11 -30.10 9.55 28.56
CA PHE A 11 -29.28 10.26 27.61
C PHE A 11 -29.90 11.57 27.12
N LEU A 12 -31.21 11.57 26.86
CA LEU A 12 -31.95 12.77 26.42
C LEU A 12 -32.08 13.82 27.54
N ASN A 13 -32.14 13.42 28.81
CA ASN A 13 -32.16 14.35 29.94
C ASN A 13 -30.79 14.98 30.22
N TRP A 14 -29.69 14.36 29.81
CA TRP A 14 -28.36 14.94 29.97
C TRP A 14 -28.12 16.03 28.91
N THR A 15 -28.57 15.85 27.69
CA THR A 15 -28.49 16.86 26.62
C THR A 15 -29.35 18.11 26.89
N ASN A 16 -30.53 17.95 27.55
CA ASN A 16 -31.40 19.09 27.88
C ASN A 16 -30.90 19.94 29.07
N ARG A 17 -30.03 19.42 29.93
CA ARG A 17 -29.44 20.19 31.02
C ARG A 17 -28.24 21.03 30.60
N LEU A 18 -27.61 20.73 29.45
CA LEU A 18 -26.53 21.55 28.87
C LEU A 18 -27.04 22.74 28.06
N LEU A 19 -28.33 22.76 27.67
CA LEU A 19 -28.92 23.87 26.88
C LEU A 19 -29.53 24.98 27.73
N ALA A 20 -29.64 24.82 29.08
CA ALA A 20 -30.28 25.80 29.96
C ALA A 20 -29.30 26.79 30.66
N GLY A 21 -28.02 26.77 30.31
CA GLY A 21 -26.98 27.51 31.03
C GLY A 21 -26.14 28.48 30.21
N SER A 22 -26.46 28.82 28.96
CA SER A 22 -25.66 29.76 28.18
C SER A 22 -26.53 30.78 27.45
N GLY A 23 -27.04 31.74 28.22
CA GLY A 23 -27.39 33.02 27.66
C GLY A 23 -26.16 33.86 27.38
N LEU A 24 -26.08 34.40 26.15
CA LEU A 24 -25.22 35.49 25.69
C LEU A 24 -23.70 35.22 25.55
N ALA A 25 -23.29 34.77 24.36
CA ALA A 25 -22.22 35.35 23.60
C ALA A 25 -22.32 34.85 22.13
N ALA A 26 -23.18 35.50 21.33
CA ALA A 26 -23.01 35.49 19.89
C ALA A 26 -21.78 36.35 19.56
N GLY A 27 -20.61 35.86 19.99
CA GLY A 27 -19.32 36.30 19.45
C GLY A 27 -19.21 35.67 18.07
N ALA A 28 -19.27 36.50 17.03
CA ALA A 28 -18.86 36.11 15.68
C ALA A 28 -17.55 35.33 15.80
N LEU A 29 -17.51 34.08 15.34
CA LEU A 29 -16.29 33.43 14.93
C LEU A 29 -15.79 34.22 13.72
N ALA A 30 -15.17 35.37 13.99
CA ALA A 30 -14.34 36.06 13.02
C ALA A 30 -13.32 35.00 12.60
N ALA A 31 -13.32 34.65 11.33
CA ALA A 31 -12.26 33.84 10.76
C ALA A 31 -10.94 34.56 11.11
N ASP A 32 -10.21 33.97 12.06
CA ASP A 32 -8.93 34.48 12.49
C ASP A 32 -7.99 34.36 11.28
N SER A 33 -7.79 35.49 10.59
CA SER A 33 -6.88 35.60 9.46
C SER A 33 -5.42 35.71 9.93
N ARG A 34 -5.13 35.26 11.17
CA ARG A 34 -3.76 35.08 11.58
C ARG A 34 -3.13 34.07 10.64
N GLN A 35 -2.10 34.49 9.90
CA GLN A 35 -1.17 33.53 9.32
C GLN A 35 -0.76 32.58 10.47
N GLU A 36 -1.15 31.33 10.35
CA GLU A 36 -0.60 30.31 11.24
C GLU A 36 0.91 30.43 11.14
N PRO A 37 1.64 30.57 12.27
CA PRO A 37 3.10 30.55 12.24
C PRO A 37 3.53 29.31 11.47
N GLU A 38 4.62 29.38 10.68
CA GLU A 38 5.23 28.22 10.05
C GLU A 38 5.26 27.10 11.08
N GLY A 39 4.50 26.03 10.78
CA GLY A 39 4.02 25.12 11.80
C GLY A 39 5.18 24.47 12.57
N GLU A 40 5.05 24.39 13.86
CA GLU A 40 5.92 23.63 14.76
C GLU A 40 6.17 22.24 14.18
N ASP A 41 7.44 21.81 14.11
CA ASP A 41 7.78 20.45 13.67
C ASP A 41 7.44 19.44 14.77
N TYR A 42 6.34 18.74 14.57
CA TYR A 42 5.84 17.77 15.54
C TYR A 42 6.73 16.52 15.69
N TYR A 43 7.55 16.16 14.70
CA TYR A 43 8.53 15.08 14.88
C TYR A 43 9.60 15.50 15.89
N GLU A 44 10.10 16.72 15.80
CA GLU A 44 11.06 17.27 16.77
C GLU A 44 10.41 17.40 18.15
N LYS A 45 9.21 17.96 18.21
CA LYS A 45 8.45 18.09 19.46
C LYS A 45 8.20 16.77 20.16
N LEU A 46 7.95 15.70 19.41
CA LEU A 46 7.70 14.34 19.92
C LEU A 46 8.99 13.53 20.12
N GLY A 47 10.15 14.06 19.74
CA GLY A 47 11.43 13.34 19.82
C GLY A 47 11.52 12.17 18.82
N VAL A 48 10.80 12.23 17.71
CA VAL A 48 10.82 11.20 16.67
C VAL A 48 11.98 11.43 15.71
N THR A 49 12.79 10.41 15.50
CA THR A 49 13.94 10.49 14.57
C THR A 49 13.46 10.55 13.13
N LYS A 50 13.83 11.61 12.41
CA LYS A 50 13.68 11.70 10.96
C LYS A 50 14.71 10.79 10.28
N ILE A 51 14.32 10.11 9.21
CA ILE A 51 15.16 9.14 8.51
C ILE A 51 15.37 9.51 7.04
N ILE A 52 16.50 9.07 6.48
CA ILE A 52 16.68 8.94 5.03
C ILE A 52 16.22 7.54 4.63
N ASN A 53 15.23 7.47 3.76
CA ASN A 53 14.65 6.19 3.33
C ASN A 53 15.39 5.61 2.11
N ALA A 54 16.46 4.87 2.38
CA ALA A 54 17.17 4.07 1.39
C ALA A 54 16.71 2.58 1.40
N ALA A 55 15.50 2.33 1.90
CA ALA A 55 14.90 1.00 1.96
C ALA A 55 13.86 0.77 0.84
N GLY A 56 12.82 1.60 0.80
CA GLY A 56 11.68 1.45 -0.10
C GLY A 56 10.35 1.80 0.57
N THR A 57 9.24 1.42 -0.04
CA THR A 57 7.88 1.80 0.37
C THR A 57 7.29 0.89 1.46
N TYR A 58 8.03 0.66 2.52
CA TYR A 58 7.58 -0.15 3.66
C TYR A 58 6.67 0.66 4.59
N THR A 59 5.56 0.08 5.02
CA THR A 59 4.58 0.74 5.91
C THR A 59 5.22 1.23 7.21
N ALA A 60 6.13 0.43 7.80
CA ALA A 60 6.85 0.79 9.01
C ALA A 60 7.78 2.02 8.84
N LEU A 61 8.13 2.38 7.61
CA LEU A 61 8.94 3.55 7.25
C LEU A 61 8.10 4.65 6.60
N THR A 62 6.78 4.65 6.84
CA THR A 62 5.82 5.62 6.31
C THR A 62 5.71 5.68 4.78
N ALA A 63 6.11 4.58 4.13
CA ALA A 63 6.00 4.32 2.69
C ALA A 63 6.73 5.37 1.80
N SER A 64 6.04 6.36 1.24
CA SER A 64 6.62 7.36 0.33
C SER A 64 6.28 8.78 0.75
N ILE A 65 7.05 9.75 0.25
CA ILE A 65 6.74 11.17 0.40
C ILE A 65 5.85 11.61 -0.76
N MET A 66 4.71 12.23 -0.43
CA MET A 66 3.80 12.80 -1.42
C MET A 66 4.46 13.97 -2.17
N PRO A 67 4.28 14.07 -3.51
CA PRO A 67 4.67 15.27 -4.26
C PRO A 67 3.97 16.54 -3.75
N ALA A 68 4.57 17.70 -3.94
CA ALA A 68 4.03 18.97 -3.46
C ALA A 68 2.60 19.25 -3.96
N SER A 69 2.28 18.86 -5.19
CA SER A 69 0.92 18.99 -5.76
C SER A 69 -0.10 18.15 -5.01
N VAL A 70 0.27 16.94 -4.61
CA VAL A 70 -0.59 16.04 -3.82
C VAL A 70 -0.78 16.57 -2.40
N GLN A 71 0.30 17.02 -1.75
CA GLN A 71 0.23 17.65 -0.43
C GLN A 71 -0.70 18.89 -0.43
N ALA A 72 -0.59 19.73 -1.45
CA ALA A 72 -1.45 20.91 -1.61
C ALA A 72 -2.91 20.54 -1.82
N ALA A 73 -3.21 19.44 -2.56
CA ALA A 73 -4.56 18.94 -2.75
C ALA A 73 -5.16 18.44 -1.44
N VAL A 74 -4.41 17.67 -0.64
CA VAL A 74 -4.79 17.17 0.69
C VAL A 74 -5.07 18.35 1.63
N ALA A 75 -4.16 19.31 1.73
CA ALA A 75 -4.32 20.49 2.58
C ALA A 75 -5.54 21.35 2.18
N ARG A 76 -5.84 21.44 0.89
CA ARG A 76 -7.04 22.13 0.40
C ARG A 76 -8.31 21.39 0.76
N ALA A 77 -8.34 20.05 0.57
CA ALA A 77 -9.48 19.20 0.92
C ALA A 77 -9.84 19.28 2.41
N ALA A 78 -8.84 19.42 3.30
CA ALA A 78 -9.04 19.54 4.73
C ALA A 78 -9.92 20.73 5.12
N LYS A 79 -9.90 21.81 4.35
CA LYS A 79 -10.57 23.09 4.68
C LYS A 79 -12.09 23.10 4.39
N THR A 80 -12.63 22.11 3.65
CA THR A 80 -14.02 22.16 3.20
C THR A 80 -14.72 20.83 3.43
N PRO A 81 -15.88 20.82 4.13
CA PRO A 81 -16.70 19.62 4.27
C PRO A 81 -17.44 19.33 2.95
N VAL A 82 -17.60 18.03 2.65
CA VAL A 82 -18.34 17.53 1.49
C VAL A 82 -19.15 16.30 1.85
N ARG A 83 -20.11 15.91 1.00
CA ARG A 83 -20.79 14.62 1.16
C ARG A 83 -19.85 13.50 0.72
N LEU A 84 -19.47 12.63 1.66
CA LEU A 84 -18.49 11.57 1.42
C LEU A 84 -18.91 10.62 0.29
N ALA A 85 -20.18 10.23 0.22
CA ALA A 85 -20.66 9.34 -0.84
C ALA A 85 -20.57 9.97 -2.24
N GLU A 86 -20.89 11.26 -2.35
CA GLU A 86 -20.75 12.03 -3.59
C GLU A 86 -19.28 12.12 -4.03
N LEU A 87 -18.37 12.45 -3.10
CA LEU A 87 -16.94 12.50 -3.36
C LEU A 87 -16.39 11.15 -3.80
N GLN A 88 -16.78 10.07 -3.12
CA GLN A 88 -16.31 8.71 -3.43
C GLN A 88 -16.75 8.29 -4.85
N THR A 89 -17.99 8.56 -5.21
CA THR A 89 -18.53 8.27 -6.55
C THR A 89 -17.79 9.08 -7.60
N ALA A 90 -17.68 10.39 -7.43
CA ALA A 90 -17.01 11.27 -8.40
C ALA A 90 -15.51 10.93 -8.57
N ALA A 91 -14.82 10.64 -7.47
CA ALA A 91 -13.42 10.20 -7.49
C ALA A 91 -13.27 8.85 -8.20
N GLY A 92 -14.14 7.88 -7.91
CA GLY A 92 -14.14 6.57 -8.55
C GLY A 92 -14.35 6.67 -10.06
N GLU A 93 -15.35 7.43 -10.51
CA GLU A 93 -15.62 7.67 -11.94
C GLU A 93 -14.45 8.39 -12.64
N TYR A 94 -13.86 9.38 -11.96
CA TYR A 94 -12.70 10.10 -12.49
C TYR A 94 -11.50 9.15 -12.68
N ILE A 95 -11.15 8.40 -11.65
CA ILE A 95 -10.02 7.44 -11.67
C ILE A 95 -10.27 6.35 -12.72
N ALA A 96 -11.49 5.81 -12.79
CA ALA A 96 -11.83 4.77 -13.76
C ALA A 96 -11.59 5.22 -15.21
N ARG A 97 -12.01 6.46 -15.54
CA ARG A 97 -11.72 7.04 -16.86
C ARG A 97 -10.22 7.21 -17.12
N ARG A 98 -9.46 7.63 -16.11
CA ARG A 98 -8.00 7.85 -16.22
C ARG A 98 -7.22 6.55 -16.36
N LEU A 99 -7.71 5.47 -15.77
CA LEU A 99 -7.05 4.16 -15.73
C LEU A 99 -7.72 3.11 -16.62
N HIS A 100 -8.62 3.53 -17.52
CA HIS A 100 -9.26 2.69 -18.53
C HIS A 100 -9.96 1.44 -17.97
N CYS A 101 -10.54 1.51 -16.77
CA CYS A 101 -11.30 0.42 -16.19
C CYS A 101 -12.80 0.77 -16.04
N GLU A 102 -13.65 -0.23 -15.77
CA GLU A 102 -15.09 -0.02 -15.68
C GLU A 102 -15.48 0.84 -14.47
N ALA A 103 -14.83 0.63 -13.33
CA ALA A 103 -15.07 1.38 -12.09
C ALA A 103 -13.85 1.35 -11.17
N ALA A 104 -13.81 2.31 -10.24
CA ALA A 104 -12.77 2.40 -9.23
C ALA A 104 -13.37 2.83 -7.87
N LEU A 105 -12.71 2.44 -6.78
CA LEU A 105 -13.01 2.85 -5.42
C LEU A 105 -11.72 3.24 -4.72
N VAL A 106 -11.68 4.40 -4.07
CA VAL A 106 -10.58 4.75 -3.17
C VAL A 106 -10.82 4.08 -1.82
N THR A 107 -9.83 3.35 -1.34
CA THR A 107 -9.89 2.55 -0.11
C THR A 107 -8.88 3.04 0.93
N ASP A 108 -8.99 2.56 2.16
CA ASP A 108 -8.02 2.80 3.24
C ASP A 108 -6.80 1.86 3.09
N GLY A 109 -6.06 2.05 1.99
CA GLY A 109 -4.93 1.21 1.58
C GLY A 109 -5.33 -0.07 0.84
N ALA A 110 -4.32 -0.77 0.28
CA ALA A 110 -4.52 -2.00 -0.48
C ALA A 110 -5.05 -3.16 0.39
N ALA A 111 -4.68 -3.23 1.67
CA ALA A 111 -5.19 -4.27 2.57
C ALA A 111 -6.72 -4.14 2.78
N SER A 112 -7.22 -2.91 2.93
CA SER A 112 -8.67 -2.66 2.94
C SER A 112 -9.32 -2.99 1.60
N ALA A 113 -8.64 -2.71 0.48
CA ALA A 113 -9.14 -3.10 -0.85
C ALA A 113 -9.27 -4.62 -0.98
N LEU A 114 -8.31 -5.40 -0.45
CA LEU A 114 -8.41 -6.87 -0.40
C LEU A 114 -9.63 -7.33 0.39
N THR A 115 -9.86 -6.76 1.58
CA THR A 115 -11.06 -7.08 2.38
C THR A 115 -12.35 -6.68 1.64
N LEU A 116 -12.42 -5.46 1.11
CA LEU A 116 -13.62 -4.95 0.45
C LEU A 116 -13.92 -5.67 -0.87
N GLY A 117 -12.89 -6.00 -1.65
CA GLY A 117 -13.05 -6.79 -2.88
C GLY A 117 -13.50 -8.22 -2.59
N THR A 118 -12.95 -8.84 -1.54
CA THR A 118 -13.41 -10.16 -1.07
C THR A 118 -14.86 -10.10 -0.60
N ALA A 119 -15.21 -9.11 0.23
CA ALA A 119 -16.58 -8.90 0.68
C ALA A 119 -17.53 -8.69 -0.51
N ALA A 120 -17.12 -7.95 -1.53
CA ALA A 120 -17.89 -7.74 -2.75
C ALA A 120 -18.15 -9.04 -3.50
N CYS A 121 -17.16 -9.91 -3.64
CA CYS A 121 -17.32 -11.22 -4.25
C CYS A 121 -18.30 -12.11 -3.46
N MET A 122 -18.25 -12.08 -2.12
CA MET A 122 -19.09 -12.86 -1.23
C MET A 122 -20.55 -12.37 -1.19
N THR A 123 -20.74 -11.06 -1.07
CA THR A 123 -22.03 -10.47 -0.74
C THR A 123 -22.78 -9.93 -1.95
N ARG A 124 -22.07 -9.54 -3.01
CA ARG A 124 -22.64 -8.83 -4.14
C ARG A 124 -23.48 -7.63 -3.63
N ALA A 125 -24.70 -7.44 -4.10
CA ALA A 125 -25.63 -6.41 -3.62
C ALA A 125 -26.57 -6.92 -2.53
N ASN A 126 -26.34 -8.11 -1.95
CA ASN A 126 -27.22 -8.72 -0.96
C ASN A 126 -26.97 -8.11 0.43
N ARG A 127 -27.91 -7.31 0.93
CA ARG A 127 -27.79 -6.63 2.23
C ARG A 127 -27.74 -7.60 3.40
N THR A 128 -28.42 -8.72 3.36
CA THR A 128 -28.37 -9.74 4.42
C THR A 128 -26.96 -10.34 4.48
N ALA A 129 -26.38 -10.69 3.34
CA ALA A 129 -25.01 -11.18 3.29
C ALA A 129 -23.99 -10.15 3.80
N ILE A 130 -24.17 -8.85 3.51
CA ILE A 130 -23.33 -7.76 4.01
C ILE A 130 -23.33 -7.71 5.55
N HIS A 131 -24.49 -7.89 6.18
CA HIS A 131 -24.57 -7.90 7.65
C HIS A 131 -24.08 -9.20 8.28
N ASN A 132 -24.19 -10.32 7.56
CA ASN A 132 -23.84 -11.65 8.07
C ASN A 132 -22.32 -11.90 8.10
N ILE A 133 -21.57 -11.39 7.13
CA ILE A 133 -20.11 -11.57 7.15
C ILE A 133 -19.49 -10.74 8.28
N PRO A 134 -18.44 -11.26 8.93
CA PRO A 134 -17.75 -12.53 8.71
C PRO A 134 -18.29 -13.72 9.54
N THR A 135 -19.38 -13.59 10.26
CA THR A 135 -19.77 -14.51 11.36
C THR A 135 -20.82 -15.52 11.00
N ASP A 136 -21.80 -15.17 10.19
CA ASP A 136 -22.86 -16.09 9.72
C ASP A 136 -22.70 -16.37 8.23
N LEU A 137 -22.05 -17.50 7.92
CA LEU A 137 -21.63 -17.89 6.57
C LEU A 137 -22.39 -19.11 6.04
N ALA A 138 -23.46 -19.55 6.70
CA ALA A 138 -24.14 -20.80 6.32
C ALA A 138 -24.56 -20.81 4.84
N GLU A 139 -25.14 -19.71 4.35
CA GLU A 139 -25.63 -19.54 2.99
C GLU A 139 -24.69 -18.70 2.10
N ILE A 140 -23.47 -18.40 2.56
CA ILE A 140 -22.53 -17.54 1.84
C ILE A 140 -21.35 -18.36 1.37
N ARG A 141 -21.03 -18.25 0.07
CA ARG A 141 -19.80 -18.81 -0.49
C ARG A 141 -18.59 -18.14 0.15
N ASN A 142 -17.59 -18.92 0.56
CA ASN A 142 -16.46 -18.39 1.32
C ASN A 142 -15.12 -19.09 1.03
N GLU A 143 -15.03 -19.89 -0.02
CA GLU A 143 -13.77 -20.49 -0.45
C GLU A 143 -13.06 -19.60 -1.45
N VAL A 144 -11.78 -19.35 -1.21
CA VAL A 144 -10.90 -18.57 -2.08
C VAL A 144 -9.80 -19.49 -2.58
N ILE A 145 -9.75 -19.70 -3.90
CA ILE A 145 -8.67 -20.48 -4.50
C ILE A 145 -7.43 -19.59 -4.63
N VAL A 146 -6.26 -20.13 -4.26
CA VAL A 146 -4.98 -19.44 -4.33
C VAL A 146 -3.85 -20.42 -4.68
N GLN A 147 -2.86 -20.00 -5.45
CA GLN A 147 -1.63 -20.77 -5.58
C GLN A 147 -0.89 -20.80 -4.25
N LYS A 148 -0.39 -21.95 -3.82
CA LYS A 148 0.34 -22.08 -2.55
C LYS A 148 1.56 -21.16 -2.48
N SER A 149 2.25 -20.94 -3.59
CA SER A 149 3.34 -19.97 -3.73
C SER A 149 2.90 -18.52 -3.57
N HIS A 150 1.60 -18.21 -3.69
CA HIS A 150 1.02 -16.88 -3.54
C HIS A 150 0.49 -16.61 -2.12
N ARG A 151 0.69 -17.53 -1.15
CA ARG A 151 0.36 -17.31 0.26
C ARG A 151 1.36 -16.34 0.89
N TYR A 152 0.87 -15.34 1.61
CA TYR A 152 1.67 -14.25 2.16
C TYR A 152 1.00 -13.57 3.36
N ASP A 153 1.67 -12.62 4.00
CA ASP A 153 1.23 -12.01 5.26
C ASP A 153 -0.10 -11.23 5.14
N TYR A 154 -0.45 -10.74 3.94
CA TYR A 154 -1.71 -10.02 3.69
C TYR A 154 -2.93 -10.92 3.46
N ASP A 155 -2.77 -12.24 3.47
CA ASP A 155 -3.88 -13.21 3.48
C ASP A 155 -4.91 -12.90 4.56
N HIS A 156 -4.47 -12.28 5.65
CA HIS A 156 -5.34 -11.86 6.76
C HIS A 156 -6.45 -10.93 6.27
N ALA A 157 -6.15 -10.01 5.37
CA ALA A 157 -7.14 -9.07 4.82
C ALA A 157 -8.29 -9.78 4.10
N ILE A 158 -8.01 -10.87 3.38
CA ILE A 158 -9.00 -11.72 2.73
C ILE A 158 -9.81 -12.51 3.77
N ARG A 159 -9.12 -13.06 4.79
CA ARG A 159 -9.76 -13.83 5.87
C ARG A 159 -10.66 -13.00 6.78
N ASN A 160 -10.51 -11.67 6.82
CA ASN A 160 -11.38 -10.77 7.58
C ASN A 160 -12.87 -10.91 7.20
N CYS A 161 -13.15 -11.41 5.99
CA CYS A 161 -14.52 -11.68 5.55
C CYS A 161 -15.06 -13.06 6.00
N GLY A 162 -14.27 -13.86 6.72
CA GLY A 162 -14.64 -15.22 7.12
C GLY A 162 -14.35 -16.28 6.04
N THR A 163 -13.49 -15.96 5.08
CA THR A 163 -13.09 -16.88 4.01
C THR A 163 -12.09 -17.92 4.48
N ARG A 164 -12.01 -19.01 3.74
CA ARG A 164 -10.97 -20.03 3.83
C ARG A 164 -10.28 -20.21 2.49
N PHE A 165 -8.97 -20.49 2.52
CA PHE A 165 -8.20 -20.73 1.31
C PHE A 165 -8.26 -22.18 0.88
N VAL A 166 -8.34 -22.38 -0.44
CA VAL A 166 -8.13 -23.64 -1.15
C VAL A 166 -6.83 -23.50 -1.94
N GLU A 167 -5.78 -24.14 -1.44
CA GLU A 167 -4.44 -24.04 -2.04
C GLU A 167 -4.27 -25.02 -3.20
N VAL A 168 -3.67 -24.52 -4.30
CA VAL A 168 -3.35 -25.30 -5.49
C VAL A 168 -1.89 -25.08 -5.89
N GLU A 169 -1.26 -26.11 -6.46
CA GLU A 169 0.15 -26.07 -6.91
C GLU A 169 0.29 -26.37 -8.41
N THR A 170 -0.75 -26.96 -9.03
CA THR A 170 -0.72 -27.35 -10.45
C THR A 170 -2.00 -26.93 -11.15
N MET A 171 -1.97 -26.83 -12.48
CA MET A 171 -3.15 -26.54 -13.30
C MET A 171 -4.26 -27.57 -13.04
N LYS A 172 -3.93 -28.86 -12.96
CA LYS A 172 -4.91 -29.92 -12.68
C LYS A 172 -5.61 -29.74 -11.33
N GLN A 173 -4.86 -29.34 -10.29
CA GLN A 173 -5.45 -29.02 -8.98
C GLN A 173 -6.31 -27.78 -9.05
N TYR A 174 -5.89 -26.76 -9.81
CA TYR A 174 -6.65 -25.54 -9.98
C TYR A 174 -8.01 -25.79 -10.65
N GLU A 175 -8.02 -26.51 -11.77
CA GLU A 175 -9.27 -26.90 -12.47
C GLU A 175 -10.20 -27.72 -11.57
N ALA A 176 -9.66 -28.58 -10.71
CA ALA A 176 -10.44 -29.44 -9.81
C ALA A 176 -10.90 -28.75 -8.51
N ALA A 177 -10.39 -27.56 -8.21
CA ALA A 177 -10.66 -26.84 -6.94
C ALA A 177 -12.01 -26.11 -6.93
N PHE A 178 -12.58 -25.82 -8.10
CA PHE A 178 -13.84 -25.08 -8.21
C PHE A 178 -15.04 -25.93 -7.78
N ASN A 179 -15.87 -25.38 -6.90
CA ASN A 179 -17.09 -26.00 -6.38
C ASN A 179 -18.13 -24.93 -6.02
N GLU A 180 -19.29 -25.37 -5.50
CA GLU A 180 -20.39 -24.45 -5.13
C GLU A 180 -20.03 -23.47 -4.01
N ARG A 181 -18.98 -23.71 -3.24
CA ARG A 181 -18.48 -22.80 -2.17
C ARG A 181 -17.47 -21.80 -2.68
N THR A 182 -16.94 -21.98 -3.90
CA THR A 182 -15.91 -21.07 -4.44
C THR A 182 -16.49 -19.69 -4.71
N VAL A 183 -15.86 -18.65 -4.14
CA VAL A 183 -16.31 -17.25 -4.25
C VAL A 183 -15.42 -16.42 -5.14
N MET A 184 -14.11 -16.65 -5.13
CA MET A 184 -13.14 -15.98 -5.99
C MET A 184 -11.85 -16.78 -6.13
N ALA A 185 -11.07 -16.46 -7.17
CA ALA A 185 -9.71 -16.91 -7.36
C ALA A 185 -8.75 -15.72 -7.10
N HIS A 186 -7.88 -15.85 -6.09
CA HIS A 186 -6.95 -14.81 -5.70
C HIS A 186 -5.57 -15.01 -6.34
N PHE A 187 -5.00 -13.93 -6.86
CA PHE A 187 -3.66 -13.89 -7.44
C PHE A 187 -2.80 -12.84 -6.73
N PHE A 188 -1.58 -13.21 -6.30
CA PHE A 188 -0.61 -12.27 -5.76
C PHE A 188 0.51 -12.06 -6.77
N ASN A 189 0.54 -10.90 -7.38
CA ASN A 189 1.36 -10.64 -8.56
C ASN A 189 2.87 -10.57 -8.25
N ALA A 190 3.24 -10.17 -7.06
CA ALA A 190 4.65 -10.07 -6.62
C ALA A 190 5.22 -11.39 -6.07
N ALA A 191 4.48 -12.52 -6.15
CA ALA A 191 4.99 -13.81 -5.71
C ALA A 191 6.07 -14.35 -6.65
N GLU A 192 7.09 -14.97 -6.08
CA GLU A 192 8.09 -15.71 -6.83
C GLU A 192 7.53 -17.08 -7.27
N GLY A 193 7.59 -17.35 -8.60
CA GLY A 193 7.42 -18.68 -9.16
C GLY A 193 6.04 -19.34 -8.91
N GLY A 194 4.98 -18.82 -9.48
CA GLY A 194 3.71 -19.53 -9.61
C GLY A 194 3.75 -20.53 -10.78
N ALA A 195 3.22 -21.73 -10.60
CA ALA A 195 3.11 -22.73 -11.67
C ALA A 195 2.07 -22.35 -12.73
N ILE A 196 1.13 -21.43 -12.40
CA ILE A 196 0.02 -21.02 -13.26
C ILE A 196 0.16 -19.52 -13.52
N GLY A 197 0.28 -19.15 -14.79
CA GLY A 197 0.39 -17.77 -15.24
C GLY A 197 -0.92 -16.98 -15.09
N ARG A 198 -0.84 -15.65 -15.19
CA ARG A 198 -1.98 -14.73 -15.00
C ARG A 198 -3.13 -15.00 -15.96
N GLU A 199 -2.81 -15.09 -17.25
CA GLU A 199 -3.82 -15.31 -18.30
C GLU A 199 -4.53 -16.66 -18.13
N GLU A 200 -3.79 -17.72 -17.81
CA GLU A 200 -4.36 -19.03 -17.53
C GLU A 200 -5.21 -19.04 -16.27
N TRP A 201 -4.75 -18.32 -15.22
CA TRP A 201 -5.50 -18.13 -13.97
C TRP A 201 -6.87 -17.50 -14.23
N VAL A 202 -6.89 -16.41 -14.95
CA VAL A 202 -8.12 -15.69 -15.32
C VAL A 202 -9.01 -16.58 -16.21
N ARG A 203 -8.45 -17.17 -17.25
CA ARG A 203 -9.20 -18.00 -18.21
C ARG A 203 -9.94 -19.16 -17.53
N VAL A 204 -9.25 -19.88 -16.64
CA VAL A 204 -9.85 -21.04 -15.96
C VAL A 204 -10.93 -20.59 -14.96
N ALA A 205 -10.68 -19.56 -14.15
CA ALA A 205 -11.68 -19.05 -13.22
C ALA A 205 -12.95 -18.57 -13.93
N HIS A 206 -12.79 -17.84 -15.04
CA HIS A 206 -13.92 -17.38 -15.85
C HIS A 206 -14.71 -18.53 -16.49
N ALA A 207 -14.05 -19.62 -16.89
CA ALA A 207 -14.73 -20.82 -17.39
C ALA A 207 -15.65 -21.44 -16.32
N HIS A 208 -15.35 -21.23 -15.04
CA HIS A 208 -16.20 -21.65 -13.90
C HIS A 208 -17.13 -20.54 -13.39
N GLY A 209 -17.17 -19.36 -14.04
CA GLY A 209 -17.98 -18.22 -13.60
C GLY A 209 -17.53 -17.61 -12.26
N VAL A 210 -16.26 -17.78 -11.90
CA VAL A 210 -15.66 -17.29 -10.65
C VAL A 210 -14.81 -16.05 -10.93
N PRO A 211 -14.99 -14.95 -10.19
CA PRO A 211 -14.20 -13.74 -10.39
C PRO A 211 -12.74 -13.91 -9.94
N CYS A 212 -11.83 -13.22 -10.63
CA CYS A 212 -10.42 -13.16 -10.31
C CYS A 212 -10.06 -11.83 -9.63
N PHE A 213 -9.34 -11.89 -8.51
CA PHE A 213 -8.83 -10.71 -7.81
C PHE A 213 -7.30 -10.74 -7.75
N ASN A 214 -6.66 -9.71 -8.32
CA ASN A 214 -5.20 -9.56 -8.33
C ASN A 214 -4.74 -8.55 -7.27
N ASP A 215 -3.84 -8.97 -6.39
CA ASP A 215 -3.08 -8.06 -5.55
C ASP A 215 -1.84 -7.58 -6.31
N ALA A 216 -1.91 -6.33 -6.78
CA ALA A 216 -0.86 -5.59 -7.45
C ALA A 216 -0.40 -4.37 -6.61
N ALA A 217 -0.51 -4.46 -5.28
CA ALA A 217 -0.29 -3.34 -4.37
C ALA A 217 1.06 -2.63 -4.54
N ALA A 218 2.09 -3.32 -5.04
CA ALA A 218 3.43 -2.78 -5.20
C ALA A 218 3.89 -2.68 -6.67
N ASP A 219 3.03 -2.90 -7.65
CA ASP A 219 3.40 -3.22 -9.02
C ASP A 219 3.62 -2.01 -9.95
N VAL A 220 3.81 -0.84 -9.38
CA VAL A 220 4.12 0.38 -10.15
C VAL A 220 5.38 1.07 -9.61
N PRO A 221 6.27 1.53 -10.53
CA PRO A 221 6.22 1.43 -11.98
C PRO A 221 6.41 -0.01 -12.49
N PRO A 222 6.05 -0.40 -13.73
CA PRO A 222 5.61 0.44 -14.87
C PRO A 222 4.22 1.04 -14.69
N ILE A 223 4.00 2.23 -15.29
CA ILE A 223 2.72 2.97 -15.20
C ILE A 223 1.58 2.16 -15.83
N ALA A 224 1.86 1.44 -16.93
CA ALA A 224 0.89 0.64 -17.64
C ALA A 224 0.25 -0.48 -16.79
N ASN A 225 0.89 -0.91 -15.70
CA ASN A 225 0.31 -1.91 -14.80
C ASN A 225 -0.99 -1.42 -14.14
N LEU A 226 -1.25 -0.11 -14.10
CA LEU A 226 -2.52 0.45 -13.59
C LEU A 226 -3.74 0.04 -14.42
N TRP A 227 -3.57 -0.39 -15.68
CA TRP A 227 -4.66 -0.88 -16.54
C TRP A 227 -4.42 -2.27 -17.14
N ASN A 228 -3.17 -2.70 -17.32
CA ASN A 228 -2.84 -3.98 -17.96
C ASN A 228 -3.55 -5.17 -17.29
N TYR A 229 -3.70 -5.18 -15.97
CA TYR A 229 -4.31 -6.31 -15.28
C TYR A 229 -5.83 -6.37 -15.45
N THR A 230 -6.52 -5.22 -15.48
CA THR A 230 -7.95 -5.17 -15.81
C THR A 230 -8.19 -5.48 -17.28
N GLU A 231 -7.33 -5.04 -18.19
CA GLU A 231 -7.37 -5.39 -19.63
C GLU A 231 -7.08 -6.87 -19.87
N MET A 232 -6.22 -7.50 -19.06
CA MET A 232 -5.94 -8.94 -19.08
C MET A 232 -7.15 -9.78 -18.65
N GLY A 233 -8.12 -9.17 -17.95
CA GLY A 233 -9.37 -9.79 -17.53
C GLY A 233 -9.52 -10.03 -16.02
N PHE A 234 -8.61 -9.55 -15.18
CA PHE A 234 -8.89 -9.57 -13.73
C PHE A 234 -10.12 -8.74 -13.40
N ASP A 235 -11.07 -9.31 -12.67
CA ASP A 235 -12.32 -8.66 -12.30
C ASP A 235 -12.12 -7.60 -11.22
N LEU A 236 -11.14 -7.78 -10.36
CA LEU A 236 -10.67 -6.83 -9.36
C LEU A 236 -9.15 -6.77 -9.34
N VAL A 237 -8.62 -5.56 -9.17
CA VAL A 237 -7.18 -5.29 -9.00
C VAL A 237 -7.00 -4.25 -7.91
N THR A 238 -6.03 -4.44 -7.01
CA THR A 238 -5.72 -3.44 -5.99
C THR A 238 -4.32 -2.89 -6.11
N PHE A 239 -4.17 -1.57 -5.86
CA PHE A 239 -2.89 -0.87 -5.73
C PHE A 239 -2.81 -0.10 -4.42
N SER A 240 -1.61 -0.05 -3.82
CA SER A 240 -1.34 0.82 -2.68
C SER A 240 -1.01 2.24 -3.15
N GLY A 241 -1.80 3.22 -2.71
CA GLY A 241 -1.59 4.62 -3.08
C GLY A 241 -0.33 5.23 -2.49
N GLY A 242 0.09 4.80 -1.29
CA GLY A 242 1.26 5.30 -0.60
C GLY A 242 2.61 4.75 -1.10
N LYS A 243 2.61 3.85 -2.08
CA LYS A 243 3.84 3.29 -2.68
C LYS A 243 4.29 4.10 -3.90
N GLY A 244 4.47 3.46 -5.07
CA GLY A 244 4.95 4.10 -6.29
C GLY A 244 4.09 5.25 -6.79
N ILE A 245 2.79 5.22 -6.55
CA ILE A 245 1.85 6.29 -6.93
C ILE A 245 2.09 7.57 -6.11
N ARG A 246 2.72 7.48 -4.93
CA ARG A 246 3.03 8.60 -4.02
C ARG A 246 1.82 9.40 -3.56
N GLY A 247 0.69 8.74 -3.34
CA GLY A 247 -0.47 9.28 -2.67
C GLY A 247 -0.34 9.24 -1.14
N PRO A 248 -1.42 9.58 -0.41
CA PRO A 248 -1.45 9.39 1.05
C PRO A 248 -1.13 7.94 1.43
N GLN A 249 -0.33 7.75 2.48
CA GLN A 249 0.17 6.43 2.89
C GLN A 249 -0.94 5.40 3.09
N ASN A 250 -2.04 5.81 3.68
CA ASN A 250 -3.20 4.97 3.95
C ASN A 250 -4.25 5.00 2.83
N ALA A 251 -3.96 5.54 1.64
CA ALA A 251 -4.85 5.43 0.50
C ALA A 251 -4.50 4.24 -0.38
N GLY A 252 -5.51 3.65 -1.00
CA GLY A 252 -5.39 2.57 -1.98
C GLY A 252 -6.44 2.69 -3.07
N LEU A 253 -6.28 1.87 -4.09
CA LEU A 253 -7.24 1.74 -5.20
C LEU A 253 -7.76 0.32 -5.27
N LEU A 254 -9.05 0.18 -5.48
CA LEU A 254 -9.70 -1.03 -5.96
C LEU A 254 -10.30 -0.71 -7.32
N LEU A 255 -9.83 -1.39 -8.36
CA LEU A 255 -10.21 -1.20 -9.76
C LEU A 255 -10.92 -2.46 -10.27
N GLY A 256 -11.82 -2.34 -11.24
CA GLY A 256 -12.37 -3.51 -11.92
C GLY A 256 -13.82 -3.39 -12.31
N LYS A 257 -14.54 -4.52 -12.26
CA LYS A 257 -15.94 -4.66 -12.70
C LYS A 257 -16.88 -3.79 -11.89
N LYS A 258 -17.75 -3.06 -12.59
CA LYS A 258 -18.64 -2.06 -12.01
C LYS A 258 -19.54 -2.62 -10.90
N GLU A 259 -20.08 -3.82 -11.09
CA GLU A 259 -20.93 -4.47 -10.10
C GLU A 259 -20.16 -4.89 -8.83
N LEU A 260 -18.89 -5.29 -8.96
CA LEU A 260 -18.05 -5.65 -7.82
C LEU A 260 -17.58 -4.40 -7.06
N ILE A 261 -17.24 -3.33 -7.77
CA ILE A 261 -16.87 -2.06 -7.15
C ILE A 261 -18.07 -1.46 -6.40
N ALA A 262 -19.27 -1.53 -6.97
CA ALA A 262 -20.49 -1.10 -6.29
C ALA A 262 -20.78 -1.93 -5.02
N ALA A 263 -20.59 -3.25 -5.09
CA ALA A 263 -20.74 -4.13 -3.93
C ALA A 263 -19.64 -3.84 -2.87
N ALA A 264 -18.41 -3.56 -3.26
CA ALA A 264 -17.33 -3.15 -2.36
C ALA A 264 -17.69 -1.85 -1.62
N ALA A 265 -18.23 -0.86 -2.33
CA ALA A 265 -18.70 0.39 -1.73
C ALA A 265 -19.81 0.18 -0.69
N MET A 266 -20.72 -0.79 -0.90
CA MET A 266 -21.77 -1.13 0.07
C MET A 266 -21.22 -1.81 1.34
N ASN A 267 -20.08 -2.47 1.26
CA ASN A 267 -19.37 -3.09 2.39
C ASN A 267 -18.43 -2.12 3.13
N ASN A 268 -18.33 -0.87 2.69
CA ASN A 268 -17.40 0.14 3.17
C ASN A 268 -18.10 1.22 4.03
N ASN A 269 -17.29 2.10 4.65
CA ASN A 269 -17.83 3.34 5.22
C ASN A 269 -18.48 4.19 4.09
N PRO A 270 -19.55 4.98 4.39
CA PRO A 270 -20.07 5.35 5.69
C PRO A 270 -21.11 4.37 6.27
N PHE A 271 -21.37 3.23 5.66
CA PHE A 271 -22.31 2.25 6.18
C PHE A 271 -21.82 1.68 7.52
N SER A 272 -22.72 1.66 8.54
CA SER A 272 -22.30 1.42 9.92
C SER A 272 -22.14 -0.06 10.28
N ASP A 273 -22.94 -0.93 9.66
CA ASP A 273 -22.96 -2.37 9.96
C ASP A 273 -22.44 -3.16 8.76
N THR A 274 -21.12 -3.04 8.55
CA THR A 274 -20.40 -3.67 7.47
C THR A 274 -18.97 -4.02 7.89
N VAL A 275 -18.35 -5.02 7.25
CA VAL A 275 -16.98 -5.44 7.54
C VAL A 275 -15.97 -4.30 7.33
N GLY A 276 -16.22 -3.43 6.36
CA GLY A 276 -15.34 -2.30 6.03
C GLY A 276 -15.60 -1.03 6.84
N ARG A 277 -16.54 -1.02 7.81
CA ARG A 277 -16.83 0.21 8.57
C ARG A 277 -15.63 0.80 9.29
N GLY A 278 -14.76 -0.05 9.81
CA GLY A 278 -13.52 0.38 10.47
C GLY A 278 -12.44 0.90 9.50
N MET A 279 -12.54 0.56 8.22
CA MET A 279 -11.61 0.93 7.14
C MET A 279 -11.97 2.30 6.55
N LYS A 280 -11.95 3.33 7.40
CA LYS A 280 -12.51 4.64 7.12
C LYS A 280 -11.55 5.51 6.31
N VAL A 281 -11.80 5.66 5.02
CA VAL A 281 -11.07 6.62 4.19
C VAL A 281 -11.67 8.02 4.30
N ALA A 282 -10.85 9.02 4.57
CA ALA A 282 -11.28 10.41 4.72
C ALA A 282 -11.24 11.17 3.38
N LYS A 283 -11.88 12.34 3.33
CA LYS A 283 -11.91 13.18 2.13
C LYS A 283 -10.53 13.62 1.68
N GLU A 284 -9.61 13.81 2.61
CA GLU A 284 -8.22 14.17 2.36
C GLU A 284 -7.48 13.06 1.60
N GLN A 285 -7.68 11.79 1.99
CA GLN A 285 -7.10 10.65 1.32
C GLN A 285 -7.71 10.44 -0.07
N ILE A 286 -9.03 10.61 -0.20
CA ILE A 286 -9.72 10.47 -1.50
C ILE A 286 -9.19 11.50 -2.50
N VAL A 287 -9.17 12.77 -2.12
CA VAL A 287 -8.65 13.86 -2.97
C VAL A 287 -7.16 13.70 -3.23
N GLY A 288 -6.40 13.33 -2.20
CA GLY A 288 -4.97 13.06 -2.32
C GLY A 288 -4.68 11.92 -3.29
N MET A 289 -5.52 10.86 -3.29
CA MET A 289 -5.38 9.74 -4.22
C MET A 289 -5.67 10.14 -5.67
N VAL A 290 -6.72 10.93 -5.91
CA VAL A 290 -7.01 11.51 -7.24
C VAL A 290 -5.84 12.34 -7.74
N ALA A 291 -5.33 13.25 -6.92
CA ALA A 291 -4.17 14.08 -7.27
C ALA A 291 -2.90 13.26 -7.52
N ALA A 292 -2.71 12.16 -6.77
CA ALA A 292 -1.57 11.28 -6.94
C ALA A 292 -1.64 10.46 -8.24
N VAL A 293 -2.82 9.99 -8.62
CA VAL A 293 -3.04 9.35 -9.93
C VAL A 293 -2.70 10.33 -11.05
N ASP A 294 -3.22 11.55 -11.01
CA ASP A 294 -2.91 12.58 -12.01
C ASP A 294 -1.41 12.86 -12.09
N TRP A 295 -0.76 13.06 -10.95
CA TRP A 295 0.68 13.27 -10.90
C TRP A 295 1.46 12.08 -11.46
N PHE A 296 1.12 10.85 -11.07
CA PHE A 296 1.82 9.64 -11.50
C PHE A 296 1.71 9.42 -13.01
N LEU A 297 0.54 9.71 -13.60
CA LEU A 297 0.32 9.63 -15.06
C LEU A 297 1.08 10.71 -15.86
N THR A 298 1.66 11.72 -15.23
CA THR A 298 2.57 12.67 -15.88
C THR A 298 4.02 12.19 -15.89
N GLN A 299 4.32 11.10 -15.18
CA GLN A 299 5.68 10.55 -15.13
C GLN A 299 5.98 9.71 -16.38
N SER A 300 7.24 9.34 -16.53
CA SER A 300 7.72 8.45 -17.58
C SER A 300 8.49 7.29 -16.96
N ASP A 301 8.18 6.06 -17.33
CA ASP A 301 8.90 4.88 -16.84
C ASP A 301 10.40 4.98 -17.12
N ALA A 302 10.77 5.36 -18.35
CA ALA A 302 12.17 5.56 -18.72
C ALA A 302 12.84 6.69 -17.92
N GLY A 303 12.11 7.79 -17.66
CA GLY A 303 12.61 8.91 -16.85
C GLY A 303 12.82 8.53 -15.39
N MET A 304 11.88 7.79 -14.81
CA MET A 304 12.01 7.27 -13.44
C MET A 304 13.18 6.29 -13.32
N GLU A 305 13.29 5.33 -14.23
CA GLU A 305 14.39 4.36 -14.23
C GLU A 305 15.76 5.06 -14.39
N ALA A 306 15.88 6.01 -15.31
CA ALA A 306 17.13 6.76 -15.52
C ALA A 306 17.54 7.54 -14.26
N GLU A 307 16.60 8.19 -13.58
CA GLU A 307 16.87 8.91 -12.34
C GLU A 307 17.29 7.95 -11.21
N PHE A 308 16.63 6.82 -11.07
CA PHE A 308 16.99 5.82 -10.05
C PHE A 308 18.37 5.19 -10.31
N ARG A 309 18.69 4.88 -11.57
CA ARG A 309 20.02 4.39 -11.96
C ARG A 309 21.10 5.42 -11.66
N LYS A 310 20.87 6.69 -12.00
CA LYS A 310 21.81 7.78 -11.71
C LYS A 310 22.12 7.89 -10.22
N ARG A 311 21.12 7.79 -9.34
CA ARG A 311 21.34 7.78 -7.88
C ARG A 311 22.15 6.57 -7.44
N ALA A 312 21.83 5.37 -7.93
CA ALA A 312 22.59 4.15 -7.63
C ALA A 312 24.04 4.23 -8.09
N GLU A 313 24.28 4.71 -9.30
CA GLU A 313 25.62 4.92 -9.87
C GLU A 313 26.41 5.96 -9.07
N ARG A 314 25.78 7.04 -8.62
CA ARG A 314 26.40 8.08 -7.81
C ARG A 314 26.84 7.54 -6.44
N ILE A 315 26.03 6.70 -5.81
CA ILE A 315 26.42 6.00 -4.57
C ILE A 315 27.59 5.06 -4.85
N ALA A 316 27.48 4.20 -5.87
CA ALA A 316 28.52 3.24 -6.23
C ALA A 316 29.87 3.90 -6.55
N ALA A 317 29.85 5.03 -7.25
CA ALA A 317 31.06 5.79 -7.59
C ALA A 317 31.83 6.28 -6.35
N GLN A 318 31.11 6.72 -5.32
CA GLN A 318 31.72 7.18 -4.07
C GLN A 318 32.28 6.04 -3.21
N LEU A 319 31.88 4.79 -3.43
CA LEU A 319 32.39 3.62 -2.70
C LEU A 319 33.63 3.01 -3.35
N LYS A 320 34.08 3.51 -4.50
CA LYS A 320 35.29 3.05 -5.16
C LYS A 320 36.53 3.19 -4.25
N GLY A 321 37.43 2.17 -4.27
CA GLY A 321 38.63 2.15 -3.47
C GLY A 321 38.50 1.43 -2.12
N ILE A 322 37.30 1.06 -1.69
CA ILE A 322 37.11 0.15 -0.54
C ILE A 322 37.57 -1.26 -0.98
N PRO A 323 38.41 -1.94 -0.20
CA PRO A 323 38.96 -3.24 -0.57
C PRO A 323 37.86 -4.26 -0.90
N THR A 324 38.05 -4.99 -2.00
CA THR A 324 37.16 -6.08 -2.48
C THR A 324 35.71 -5.70 -2.80
N LEU A 325 35.32 -4.45 -2.59
CA LEU A 325 33.92 -3.99 -2.81
C LEU A 325 33.56 -4.07 -4.29
N LYS A 326 32.43 -4.70 -4.55
CA LYS A 326 31.75 -4.77 -5.85
C LYS A 326 30.35 -4.24 -5.70
N SER A 327 29.90 -3.43 -6.65
CA SER A 327 28.54 -2.92 -6.71
C SER A 327 27.88 -3.27 -8.04
N THR A 328 26.63 -3.67 -8.01
CA THR A 328 25.81 -3.96 -9.18
C THR A 328 24.43 -3.32 -9.02
N ILE A 329 23.80 -2.91 -10.12
CA ILE A 329 22.42 -2.42 -10.13
C ILE A 329 21.54 -3.55 -10.64
N ALA A 330 20.56 -3.96 -9.84
CA ALA A 330 19.62 -5.03 -10.16
C ALA A 330 18.19 -4.55 -10.10
N LEU A 331 17.35 -5.14 -10.94
CA LEU A 331 15.89 -5.06 -10.86
C LEU A 331 15.37 -6.33 -10.19
N PRO A 332 14.26 -6.26 -9.43
CA PRO A 332 13.58 -7.47 -8.97
C PRO A 332 13.17 -8.36 -10.14
N ASP A 333 13.29 -9.67 -9.99
CA ASP A 333 12.87 -10.66 -10.98
C ASP A 333 11.41 -11.13 -10.82
N VAL A 334 10.72 -10.59 -9.84
CA VAL A 334 9.28 -10.82 -9.61
C VAL A 334 8.43 -9.80 -10.37
N ALA A 335 7.21 -10.17 -10.68
CA ALA A 335 6.25 -9.31 -11.37
C ALA A 335 5.65 -8.24 -10.42
N ALA A 336 6.52 -7.44 -9.82
CA ALA A 336 6.18 -6.31 -8.96
C ALA A 336 6.57 -4.99 -9.62
N ASN A 337 7.30 -4.12 -8.92
CA ASN A 337 7.78 -2.86 -9.51
C ASN A 337 9.13 -3.02 -10.22
N ALA A 338 9.29 -2.32 -11.34
CA ALA A 338 10.54 -2.26 -12.11
C ALA A 338 11.46 -1.14 -11.56
N VAL A 339 11.97 -1.31 -10.34
CA VAL A 339 12.79 -0.30 -9.66
C VAL A 339 14.23 -0.78 -9.45
N PRO A 340 15.22 -0.03 -9.96
CA PRO A 340 16.64 -0.32 -9.72
C PRO A 340 17.00 -0.29 -8.23
N HIS A 341 17.75 -1.30 -7.78
CA HIS A 341 18.37 -1.39 -6.46
C HIS A 341 19.88 -1.49 -6.60
N LEU A 342 20.63 -0.83 -5.73
CA LEU A 342 22.07 -0.98 -5.66
C LEU A 342 22.43 -2.11 -4.71
N LEU A 343 23.08 -3.14 -5.23
CA LEU A 343 23.62 -4.27 -4.47
C LEU A 343 25.12 -4.06 -4.25
N ILE A 344 25.58 -4.13 -3.01
CA ILE A 344 26.96 -3.94 -2.61
C ILE A 344 27.43 -5.22 -1.91
N ARG A 345 28.51 -5.80 -2.41
CA ARG A 345 29.18 -6.99 -1.86
C ARG A 345 30.65 -6.72 -1.59
N TYR A 346 31.20 -7.37 -0.58
CA TYR A 346 32.63 -7.32 -0.24
C TYR A 346 33.05 -8.62 0.46
N ASP A 347 34.35 -8.86 0.55
CA ASP A 347 34.92 -9.98 1.29
C ASP A 347 34.89 -9.65 2.81
N PRO A 348 34.12 -10.39 3.64
CA PRO A 348 34.06 -10.13 5.06
C PRO A 348 35.38 -10.38 5.84
N GLN A 349 36.34 -11.04 5.24
CA GLN A 349 37.69 -11.17 5.82
C GLN A 349 38.53 -9.90 5.63
N ARG A 350 38.18 -9.06 4.65
CA ARG A 350 38.88 -7.81 4.33
C ARG A 350 38.14 -6.59 4.85
N VAL A 351 36.81 -6.63 4.88
CA VAL A 351 35.98 -5.60 5.47
C VAL A 351 35.18 -6.25 6.62
N LYS A 352 35.70 -6.09 7.84
CA LYS A 352 35.33 -6.88 9.03
C LYS A 352 34.03 -6.39 9.69
N ILE A 353 32.95 -6.29 8.90
CA ILE A 353 31.62 -5.91 9.35
C ILE A 353 30.58 -6.68 8.54
N THR A 354 29.50 -7.14 9.14
CA THR A 354 28.40 -7.79 8.42
C THR A 354 27.44 -6.77 7.82
N PRO A 355 26.69 -7.10 6.75
CA PRO A 355 25.68 -6.21 6.19
C PRO A 355 24.63 -5.74 7.21
N GLU A 356 24.20 -6.61 8.13
CA GLU A 356 23.27 -6.24 9.20
C GLU A 356 23.89 -5.24 10.18
N ALA A 357 25.18 -5.39 10.50
CA ALA A 357 25.88 -4.44 11.34
C ALA A 357 26.03 -3.08 10.66
N VAL A 358 26.32 -3.06 9.33
CA VAL A 358 26.30 -1.81 8.54
C VAL A 358 24.92 -1.15 8.61
N MET A 359 23.85 -1.91 8.44
CA MET A 359 22.48 -1.39 8.54
C MET A 359 22.21 -0.79 9.92
N GLN A 360 22.67 -1.41 11.01
CA GLN A 360 22.51 -0.89 12.37
C GLN A 360 23.33 0.39 12.62
N GLU A 361 24.57 0.46 12.11
CA GLU A 361 25.42 1.64 12.22
C GLU A 361 24.82 2.84 11.45
N LEU A 362 24.25 2.61 10.28
CA LEU A 362 23.56 3.64 9.52
C LEU A 362 22.28 4.12 10.21
N ARG A 363 21.51 3.19 10.79
CA ARG A 363 20.27 3.50 11.53
C ARG A 363 20.56 4.35 12.79
N ARG A 364 21.65 4.07 13.51
CA ARG A 364 22.06 4.82 14.72
C ARG A 364 22.76 6.12 14.39
N GLY A 365 23.16 6.33 13.14
CA GLY A 365 23.90 7.49 12.70
C GLY A 365 23.08 8.79 12.68
N SER A 366 23.79 9.90 12.42
CA SER A 366 23.17 11.20 12.19
C SER A 366 23.64 11.74 10.83
N PRO A 367 22.75 11.84 9.83
CA PRO A 367 21.35 11.44 9.87
C PRO A 367 21.17 9.91 9.97
N SER A 368 20.04 9.47 10.49
CA SER A 368 19.63 8.07 10.50
C SER A 368 19.24 7.63 9.08
N ILE A 369 19.76 6.48 8.64
CA ILE A 369 19.51 5.94 7.28
C ILE A 369 18.95 4.53 7.41
N GLU A 370 17.81 4.27 6.77
CA GLU A 370 17.19 2.94 6.70
C GLU A 370 17.53 2.28 5.36
N LEU A 371 18.18 1.11 5.41
CA LEU A 371 18.46 0.29 4.23
C LEU A 371 17.33 -0.72 3.98
N ASN A 372 17.32 -1.29 2.75
CA ASN A 372 16.36 -2.32 2.40
C ASN A 372 16.47 -3.54 3.34
N PRO A 373 15.34 -4.05 3.88
CA PRO A 373 15.33 -5.14 4.87
C PRO A 373 15.80 -6.50 4.32
N THR A 374 16.06 -6.61 3.00
CA THR A 374 16.70 -7.80 2.41
C THR A 374 18.23 -7.77 2.53
N THR A 375 18.81 -6.69 3.07
CA THR A 375 20.24 -6.59 3.39
C THR A 375 20.66 -7.73 4.32
N GLY A 376 21.70 -8.49 3.96
CA GLY A 376 22.20 -9.64 4.70
C GLY A 376 21.33 -10.88 4.64
N LYS A 377 20.37 -10.97 3.72
CA LYS A 377 19.47 -12.13 3.60
C LYS A 377 19.67 -12.87 2.28
N VAL A 378 19.61 -14.20 2.37
CA VAL A 378 19.55 -15.08 1.21
C VAL A 378 18.17 -14.98 0.60
N ARG A 379 18.10 -14.44 -0.63
CA ARG A 379 16.87 -14.14 -1.39
C ARG A 379 15.86 -13.22 -0.66
N GLY A 380 15.51 -12.15 -1.29
CA GLY A 380 14.51 -11.23 -0.78
C GLY A 380 13.97 -10.32 -1.86
N GLY A 381 12.64 -10.30 -2.03
CA GLY A 381 11.94 -9.39 -2.94
C GLY A 381 12.37 -9.50 -4.40
N GLY A 382 12.72 -10.70 -4.88
CA GLY A 382 13.14 -10.94 -6.26
C GLY A 382 14.49 -10.34 -6.64
N LEU A 383 15.33 -9.99 -5.66
CA LEU A 383 16.70 -9.52 -5.90
C LEU A 383 17.72 -10.66 -5.67
N PRO A 384 18.80 -10.75 -6.47
CA PRO A 384 19.84 -11.76 -6.30
C PRO A 384 20.74 -11.42 -5.10
N THR A 385 20.24 -11.64 -3.88
CA THR A 385 20.93 -11.33 -2.62
C THR A 385 21.43 -12.57 -1.89
N ASP A 386 22.40 -12.37 -1.02
CA ASP A 386 22.96 -13.35 -0.09
C ASP A 386 23.29 -12.67 1.25
N GLU A 387 23.78 -13.43 2.22
CA GLU A 387 24.16 -12.94 3.55
C GLU A 387 25.26 -11.87 3.52
N ASN A 388 25.99 -11.72 2.41
CA ASN A 388 27.06 -10.74 2.24
C ASN A 388 26.64 -9.54 1.37
N THR A 389 25.34 -9.36 1.12
CA THR A 389 24.83 -8.31 0.25
C THR A 389 24.16 -7.18 1.05
N ILE A 390 24.64 -5.94 0.88
CA ILE A 390 23.93 -4.74 1.27
C ILE A 390 23.02 -4.33 0.12
N VAL A 391 21.77 -4.00 0.41
CA VAL A 391 20.76 -3.54 -0.56
C VAL A 391 20.37 -2.12 -0.27
N VAL A 392 20.59 -1.22 -1.25
CA VAL A 392 20.18 0.18 -1.17
C VAL A 392 19.04 0.43 -2.15
N GLY A 393 17.87 0.76 -1.62
CA GLY A 393 16.72 1.22 -2.39
C GLY A 393 16.85 2.71 -2.67
N VAL A 394 16.95 3.09 -3.94
CA VAL A 394 17.26 4.48 -4.33
C VAL A 394 16.03 5.33 -4.67
N TRP A 395 14.87 4.70 -4.84
CA TRP A 395 13.68 5.34 -5.39
C TRP A 395 12.91 6.23 -4.40
N MET A 396 13.14 6.05 -3.09
CA MET A 396 12.53 6.91 -2.06
C MET A 396 13.46 8.05 -1.61
N LEU A 397 14.72 8.04 -2.03
CA LEU A 397 15.66 9.12 -1.73
C LEU A 397 15.17 10.46 -2.29
N GLN A 398 15.31 11.52 -1.51
CA GLN A 398 15.14 12.88 -2.00
C GLN A 398 16.43 13.36 -2.69
N ALA A 399 16.33 14.46 -3.45
CA ALA A 399 17.48 15.02 -4.17
C ALA A 399 18.63 15.35 -3.20
N GLY A 400 19.81 14.79 -3.46
CA GLY A 400 21.02 14.96 -2.65
C GLY A 400 21.19 13.97 -1.50
N GLU A 401 20.14 13.20 -1.15
CA GLU A 401 20.26 12.16 -0.11
C GLU A 401 21.15 11.00 -0.55
N GLU A 402 21.27 10.74 -1.86
CA GLU A 402 22.20 9.76 -2.39
C GLU A 402 23.66 10.04 -2.02
N ASP A 403 24.07 11.31 -1.92
CA ASP A 403 25.41 11.68 -1.49
C ASP A 403 25.63 11.44 0.01
N ILE A 404 24.59 11.68 0.80
CA ILE A 404 24.64 11.44 2.25
C ILE A 404 24.74 9.93 2.51
N VAL A 405 23.90 9.14 1.83
CA VAL A 405 23.95 7.67 1.90
C VAL A 405 25.31 7.13 1.50
N ALA A 406 25.84 7.61 0.38
CA ALA A 406 27.18 7.20 -0.11
C ALA A 406 28.31 7.51 0.89
N ARG A 407 28.34 8.74 1.42
CA ARG A 407 29.33 9.16 2.40
C ARG A 407 29.26 8.31 3.67
N ARG A 408 28.07 8.09 4.21
CA ARG A 408 27.88 7.30 5.43
C ARG A 408 28.25 5.83 5.24
N LEU A 409 27.86 5.22 4.10
CA LEU A 409 28.30 3.88 3.73
C LEU A 409 29.82 3.79 3.64
N ARG A 410 30.46 4.78 2.97
CA ARG A 410 31.93 4.81 2.84
C ARG A 410 32.60 4.91 4.21
N GLU A 411 32.14 5.76 5.11
CA GLU A 411 32.67 5.90 6.45
C GLU A 411 32.64 4.56 7.20
N VAL A 412 31.49 3.92 7.28
CA VAL A 412 31.29 2.65 8.00
C VAL A 412 32.16 1.53 7.40
N LEU A 413 32.12 1.38 6.08
CA LEU A 413 32.86 0.29 5.40
C LEU A 413 34.38 0.51 5.40
N SER A 414 34.86 1.77 5.30
CA SER A 414 36.31 2.07 5.34
C SER A 414 36.88 1.86 6.74
N GLN A 415 36.16 2.20 7.81
CA GLN A 415 36.57 1.92 9.19
C GLN A 415 36.69 0.42 9.44
N ALA A 416 35.80 -0.39 8.86
CA ALA A 416 35.83 -1.84 9.00
C ALA A 416 36.93 -2.53 8.12
N ALA A 417 37.47 -1.84 7.12
CA ALA A 417 38.51 -2.33 6.23
C ALA A 417 39.92 -2.06 6.76
N ALA A 418 40.06 -1.24 7.78
CA ALA A 418 41.32 -0.95 8.48
C ALA A 418 41.55 -2.01 9.53
#